data_fa8b1fd3b26a0e7f9d9ba68d7c72ddc4
#
_entry.id   fa8b1fd3b26a0e7f9d9ba68d7c72ddc4
#
_cell.length_a   1.000
_cell.length_b   1.000
_cell.length_c   1.000
_cell.angle_alpha   90.00
_cell.angle_beta   90.00
_cell.angle_gamma   90.00
#
_symmetry.space_group_name_H-M   'P 1'
#
loop_
_entity.id
_entity.type
_entity.pdbx_description
1 polymer ?
#
loop_
_entity_poly.entity_id
_entity_poly.type
_entity_poly.pdbx_seq_one_letter_code
_entity_poly.pdbx_strand_id
1 'polypeptide(L)'
;MRRAACLSLAAALVGAGAVRAAEPSPSVPPLREQDAIRQAWLKKRLDQVLPALLRKHRISMWIVANREYNEDPVFLSLVSPSLFAARRRTILVFTDRGPEKGVERLALGGGSNGGLYTVYRDPDLETRELWGRAQWALLRKLVDERKPATIALDISHTHAFSDGLSAGEREQLEAALGPWTSRIVRAEELPLEYLEIRVPEMVPAYRNLMRIAHRLMARAFSNEVITPAKTTTADVEWWLRQSVNDLGLKEWFAPTVDVQRRGAKPRAIVGERGDVVIQRGDHLHVDFGIHALGLATDTQHVGYVLRDGETDAPAGLRRALDNSNRLQDLLLERLRPGRTGNEVLADTLAAAKKAGLTATVYTHPIGDHGHGAGPLIGLWDRQEGVPGRGDVKVLPSTWFSIELEATTPVPEWDGQAVRSAQEEEAMLDESGKVSWVLERQTKYLLVK
;
A
#
# COMPACT_ATOMS: atom_id res chain seq x y z
N MET A 1 -63.18 51.50 -40.08
CA MET A 1 -61.71 51.57 -40.14
C MET A 1 -61.13 51.50 -38.74
N ARG A 2 -60.70 50.31 -38.31
CA ARG A 2 -60.01 50.11 -37.04
C ARG A 2 -58.74 49.32 -37.34
N ARG A 3 -57.58 49.92 -37.09
CA ARG A 3 -56.26 49.29 -37.25
C ARG A 3 -55.98 48.45 -36.00
N ALA A 4 -55.67 47.17 -36.19
CA ALA A 4 -55.17 46.29 -35.16
C ALA A 4 -53.64 46.42 -35.07
N ALA A 5 -53.12 46.67 -33.86
CA ALA A 5 -51.72 46.69 -33.59
C ALA A 5 -51.30 45.29 -33.04
N CYS A 6 -50.37 44.63 -33.73
CA CYS A 6 -49.76 43.42 -33.26
C CYS A 6 -48.60 43.77 -32.25
N LEU A 7 -48.76 43.35 -31.01
CA LEU A 7 -47.65 43.33 -30.05
C LEU A 7 -46.88 41.98 -30.16
N SER A 8 -45.62 42.04 -30.54
CA SER A 8 -44.72 40.89 -30.49
C SER A 8 -44.11 40.78 -29.10
N LEU A 9 -44.43 39.70 -28.40
CA LEU A 9 -43.77 39.36 -27.11
C LEU A 9 -42.48 38.60 -27.43
N ALA A 10 -41.32 39.19 -27.12
CA ALA A 10 -40.03 38.51 -27.12
C ALA A 10 -39.87 37.80 -25.78
N ALA A 11 -39.90 36.45 -25.78
CA ALA A 11 -39.59 35.63 -24.62
C ALA A 11 -38.06 35.52 -24.46
N ALA A 12 -37.49 36.11 -23.43
CA ALA A 12 -36.09 35.93 -23.04
C ALA A 12 -35.97 34.58 -22.30
N LEU A 13 -35.34 33.61 -22.95
CA LEU A 13 -34.89 32.36 -22.29
C LEU A 13 -33.69 32.69 -21.37
N VAL A 14 -33.94 32.78 -20.09
CA VAL A 14 -32.90 32.78 -19.05
C VAL A 14 -32.46 31.33 -18.90
N GLY A 15 -31.32 30.98 -19.48
CA GLY A 15 -30.65 29.68 -19.27
C GLY A 15 -30.22 29.58 -17.82
N ALA A 16 -30.92 28.78 -17.02
CA ALA A 16 -30.46 28.38 -15.69
C ALA A 16 -29.25 27.44 -15.87
N GLY A 17 -28.06 27.99 -15.81
CA GLY A 17 -26.82 27.20 -15.64
C GLY A 17 -26.93 26.40 -14.33
N ALA A 18 -27.09 25.08 -14.44
CA ALA A 18 -27.02 24.21 -13.29
C ALA A 18 -25.65 24.38 -12.63
N VAL A 19 -25.60 25.06 -11.51
CA VAL A 19 -24.43 25.08 -10.62
C VAL A 19 -24.27 23.65 -10.18
N ARG A 20 -23.30 22.95 -10.76
CA ARG A 20 -22.90 21.61 -10.32
C ARG A 20 -22.40 21.78 -8.89
N ALA A 21 -23.13 21.25 -7.93
CA ALA A 21 -22.69 21.24 -6.53
C ALA A 21 -21.27 20.69 -6.50
N ALA A 22 -20.33 21.41 -5.88
CA ALA A 22 -18.96 20.93 -5.69
C ALA A 22 -19.03 19.59 -4.98
N GLU A 23 -18.39 18.57 -5.53
CA GLU A 23 -18.29 17.27 -4.84
C GLU A 23 -17.71 17.51 -3.45
N PRO A 24 -18.27 16.84 -2.41
CA PRO A 24 -17.75 16.99 -1.07
C PRO A 24 -16.25 16.59 -1.05
N SER A 25 -15.47 17.33 -0.30
CA SER A 25 -14.03 17.03 -0.15
C SER A 25 -13.88 15.60 0.36
N PRO A 26 -13.00 14.77 -0.25
CA PRO A 26 -12.77 13.43 0.23
C PRO A 26 -12.26 13.50 1.68
N SER A 27 -12.82 12.68 2.55
CA SER A 27 -12.50 12.60 3.97
C SER A 27 -12.63 11.16 4.45
N VAL A 28 -11.93 10.81 5.52
CA VAL A 28 -12.13 9.51 6.18
C VAL A 28 -13.32 9.58 7.13
N PRO A 29 -14.06 8.47 7.32
CA PRO A 29 -15.15 8.44 8.28
C PRO A 29 -14.68 8.65 9.74
N PRO A 30 -15.60 8.96 10.68
CA PRO A 30 -15.26 9.05 12.10
C PRO A 30 -14.67 7.74 12.65
N LEU A 31 -13.83 7.81 13.69
CA LEU A 31 -13.08 6.67 14.23
C LEU A 31 -13.95 5.44 14.55
N ARG A 32 -15.14 5.62 15.10
CA ARG A 32 -16.07 4.50 15.39
C ARG A 32 -16.50 3.77 14.11
N GLU A 33 -16.72 4.51 13.04
CA GLU A 33 -17.08 3.93 11.73
C GLU A 33 -15.88 3.26 11.09
N GLN A 34 -14.68 3.85 11.18
CA GLN A 34 -13.44 3.22 10.74
C GLN A 34 -13.20 1.88 11.45
N ASP A 35 -13.44 1.82 12.78
CA ASP A 35 -13.31 0.59 13.56
C ASP A 35 -14.29 -0.47 13.04
N ALA A 36 -15.57 -0.11 12.86
CA ALA A 36 -16.58 -1.03 12.35
C ALA A 36 -16.25 -1.56 10.93
N ILE A 37 -15.79 -0.69 10.04
CA ILE A 37 -15.36 -1.05 8.68
C ILE A 37 -14.19 -2.05 8.73
N ARG A 38 -13.14 -1.74 9.48
CA ARG A 38 -11.96 -2.61 9.61
C ARG A 38 -12.29 -3.93 10.29
N GLN A 39 -13.17 -3.93 11.30
CA GLN A 39 -13.65 -5.15 11.95
C GLN A 39 -14.38 -6.06 10.96
N ALA A 40 -15.20 -5.50 10.07
CA ALA A 40 -15.87 -6.25 9.01
C ALA A 40 -14.88 -6.86 8.00
N TRP A 41 -13.86 -6.11 7.60
CA TRP A 41 -12.79 -6.62 6.73
C TRP A 41 -12.01 -7.76 7.40
N LEU A 42 -11.62 -7.56 8.67
CA LEU A 42 -10.93 -8.59 9.46
C LEU A 42 -11.75 -9.88 9.51
N LYS A 43 -13.05 -9.76 9.85
CA LYS A 43 -13.95 -10.92 9.86
C LYS A 43 -13.93 -11.66 8.53
N LYS A 44 -14.04 -10.94 7.43
CA LYS A 44 -14.08 -11.54 6.08
C LYS A 44 -12.76 -12.21 5.72
N ARG A 45 -11.62 -11.58 6.03
CA ARG A 45 -10.29 -12.18 5.82
C ARG A 45 -10.11 -13.46 6.63
N LEU A 46 -10.53 -13.47 7.89
CA LEU A 46 -10.47 -14.65 8.76
C LEU A 46 -11.42 -15.76 8.31
N ASP A 47 -12.58 -15.42 7.72
CA ASP A 47 -13.58 -16.40 7.30
C ASP A 47 -13.29 -16.98 5.90
N GLN A 48 -12.64 -16.24 5.01
CA GLN A 48 -12.48 -16.61 3.60
C GLN A 48 -11.02 -16.79 3.20
N VAL A 49 -10.15 -15.81 3.50
CA VAL A 49 -8.75 -15.84 3.06
C VAL A 49 -7.94 -16.84 3.87
N LEU A 50 -7.98 -16.75 5.20
CA LEU A 50 -7.18 -17.61 6.06
C LEU A 50 -7.44 -19.11 5.86
N PRO A 51 -8.70 -19.62 5.80
CA PRO A 51 -8.94 -21.04 5.56
C PRO A 51 -8.41 -21.53 4.20
N ALA A 52 -8.53 -20.71 3.16
CA ALA A 52 -8.02 -21.04 1.84
C ALA A 52 -6.49 -21.16 1.86
N LEU A 53 -5.79 -20.26 2.54
CA LEU A 53 -4.33 -20.26 2.65
C LEU A 53 -3.80 -21.43 3.49
N LEU A 54 -4.42 -21.73 4.64
CA LEU A 54 -4.02 -22.88 5.45
C LEU A 54 -4.08 -24.18 4.63
N ARG A 55 -5.13 -24.36 3.82
CA ARG A 55 -5.28 -25.54 2.95
C ARG A 55 -4.33 -25.52 1.76
N LYS A 56 -4.14 -24.37 1.11
CA LYS A 56 -3.16 -24.17 0.02
C LYS A 56 -1.76 -24.63 0.46
N HIS A 57 -1.33 -24.20 1.65
CA HIS A 57 -0.01 -24.50 2.20
C HIS A 57 0.05 -25.80 3.02
N ARG A 58 -1.07 -26.55 3.12
CA ARG A 58 -1.19 -27.80 3.89
C ARG A 58 -0.80 -27.67 5.35
N ILE A 59 -1.18 -26.53 5.96
CA ILE A 59 -0.92 -26.22 7.35
C ILE A 59 -2.14 -26.59 8.19
N SER A 60 -1.93 -27.52 9.15
CA SER A 60 -2.99 -27.92 10.07
C SER A 60 -3.14 -26.95 11.24
N MET A 61 -2.05 -26.35 11.69
CA MET A 61 -2.06 -25.37 12.78
C MET A 61 -1.04 -24.26 12.48
N TRP A 62 -1.48 -23.02 12.64
CA TRP A 62 -0.61 -21.84 12.60
C TRP A 62 -0.62 -21.18 13.97
N ILE A 63 0.56 -20.95 14.55
CA ILE A 63 0.74 -20.31 15.86
C ILE A 63 1.47 -19.00 15.65
N VAL A 64 0.82 -17.90 16.02
CA VAL A 64 1.37 -16.54 15.99
C VAL A 64 1.55 -16.07 17.44
N ALA A 65 2.78 -16.07 17.92
CA ALA A 65 3.12 -15.67 19.28
C ALA A 65 3.60 -14.22 19.29
N ASN A 66 2.91 -13.37 20.03
CA ASN A 66 3.17 -11.95 20.11
C ASN A 66 3.50 -11.53 21.53
N ARG A 67 4.50 -10.70 21.70
CA ARG A 67 4.86 -10.06 22.96
C ARG A 67 4.76 -8.55 22.82
N GLU A 68 4.23 -7.88 23.84
CA GLU A 68 4.15 -6.43 23.90
C GLU A 68 5.49 -5.77 23.58
N TYR A 69 5.50 -4.81 22.67
CA TYR A 69 6.66 -4.12 22.07
C TYR A 69 7.51 -4.96 21.09
N ASN A 70 7.11 -6.18 20.80
CA ASN A 70 7.74 -7.03 19.81
C ASN A 70 6.70 -7.99 19.21
N GLU A 71 5.70 -7.38 18.59
CA GLU A 71 4.63 -8.09 17.89
C GLU A 71 5.14 -8.60 16.54
N ASP A 72 4.55 -9.70 16.11
CA ASP A 72 4.73 -10.21 14.76
C ASP A 72 4.19 -9.21 13.74
N PRO A 73 4.84 -8.99 12.58
CA PRO A 73 4.36 -8.10 11.52
C PRO A 73 2.90 -8.37 11.09
N VAL A 74 2.43 -9.61 11.18
CA VAL A 74 1.06 -9.99 10.83
C VAL A 74 0.04 -9.65 11.93
N PHE A 75 0.48 -9.35 13.15
CA PHE A 75 -0.38 -9.23 14.34
C PHE A 75 -1.55 -8.26 14.13
N LEU A 76 -1.26 -7.02 13.71
CA LEU A 76 -2.29 -5.99 13.55
C LEU A 76 -3.32 -6.30 12.46
N SER A 77 -3.00 -7.23 11.54
CA SER A 77 -3.92 -7.71 10.51
C SER A 77 -4.79 -8.88 10.97
N LEU A 78 -4.49 -9.44 12.16
CA LEU A 78 -5.20 -10.57 12.76
C LEU A 78 -6.10 -10.16 13.94
N VAL A 79 -5.95 -8.95 14.48
CA VAL A 79 -6.67 -8.51 15.70
C VAL A 79 -7.63 -7.36 15.40
N SER A 80 -8.55 -7.12 16.33
CA SER A 80 -9.49 -6.00 16.23
C SER A 80 -8.80 -4.66 16.08
N PRO A 81 -9.34 -3.74 15.27
CA PRO A 81 -8.75 -2.43 14.98
C PRO A 81 -8.50 -1.56 16.22
N SER A 82 -9.24 -1.82 17.31
CA SER A 82 -9.08 -1.15 18.61
C SER A 82 -7.86 -1.62 19.42
N LEU A 83 -7.16 -2.66 18.96
CA LEU A 83 -5.91 -3.13 19.58
C LEU A 83 -4.72 -2.50 18.88
N PHE A 84 -3.82 -1.90 19.66
CA PHE A 84 -2.60 -1.23 19.17
C PHE A 84 -1.34 -2.05 19.42
N ALA A 85 -1.40 -3.00 20.36
CA ALA A 85 -0.30 -3.86 20.77
C ALA A 85 -0.82 -5.17 21.36
N ALA A 86 0.01 -6.18 21.39
CA ALA A 86 -0.22 -7.38 22.19
C ALA A 86 -0.14 -7.00 23.66
N ARG A 87 -1.14 -7.42 24.47
CA ARG A 87 -1.05 -7.22 25.90
C ARG A 87 -0.14 -8.27 26.51
N ARG A 88 1.05 -7.87 27.00
CA ARG A 88 2.09 -8.75 27.56
C ARG A 88 2.49 -9.83 26.55
N ARG A 89 1.81 -10.98 26.54
CA ARG A 89 1.91 -12.00 25.49
C ARG A 89 0.51 -12.40 25.02
N THR A 90 0.30 -12.39 23.72
CA THR A 90 -0.91 -12.90 23.07
C THR A 90 -0.50 -13.95 22.05
N ILE A 91 -1.00 -15.18 22.22
CA ILE A 91 -0.75 -16.27 21.25
C ILE A 91 -2.06 -16.52 20.52
N LEU A 92 -2.05 -16.31 19.21
CA LEU A 92 -3.16 -16.65 18.33
C LEU A 92 -2.89 -18.01 17.71
N VAL A 93 -3.88 -18.89 17.75
CA VAL A 93 -3.78 -20.26 17.21
C VAL A 93 -4.91 -20.50 16.23
N PHE A 94 -4.55 -20.86 15.02
CA PHE A 94 -5.48 -21.20 13.95
C PHE A 94 -5.35 -22.70 13.64
N THR A 95 -6.42 -23.46 13.75
CA THR A 95 -6.43 -24.90 13.49
C THR A 95 -7.43 -25.23 12.42
N ASP A 96 -6.99 -25.76 11.26
CA ASP A 96 -7.92 -26.28 10.25
C ASP A 96 -8.54 -27.59 10.73
N ARG A 97 -9.87 -27.54 10.97
CA ARG A 97 -10.68 -28.66 11.44
C ARG A 97 -11.39 -29.39 10.30
N GLY A 98 -10.96 -29.11 9.08
CA GLY A 98 -11.56 -29.66 7.85
C GLY A 98 -12.70 -28.81 7.30
N PRO A 99 -13.20 -29.16 6.11
CA PRO A 99 -14.17 -28.34 5.37
C PRO A 99 -15.50 -28.16 6.11
N GLU A 100 -15.94 -29.12 6.88
CA GLU A 100 -17.22 -29.06 7.62
C GLU A 100 -17.14 -28.15 8.86
N LYS A 101 -16.03 -28.21 9.60
CA LYS A 101 -15.84 -27.48 10.87
C LYS A 101 -15.09 -26.15 10.69
N GLY A 102 -14.50 -25.93 9.52
CA GLY A 102 -13.74 -24.72 9.20
C GLY A 102 -12.45 -24.57 10.00
N VAL A 103 -12.01 -23.34 10.19
CA VAL A 103 -10.81 -22.99 10.96
C VAL A 103 -11.21 -22.52 12.35
N GLU A 104 -10.75 -23.25 13.37
CA GLU A 104 -10.84 -22.84 14.75
C GLU A 104 -9.86 -21.70 15.03
N ARG A 105 -10.33 -20.63 15.67
CA ARG A 105 -9.54 -19.43 15.99
C ARG A 105 -9.52 -19.24 17.49
N LEU A 106 -8.36 -19.45 18.10
CA LEU A 106 -8.19 -19.38 19.55
C LEU A 106 -7.22 -18.27 19.92
N ALA A 107 -7.54 -17.56 20.99
CA ALA A 107 -6.65 -16.61 21.64
C ALA A 107 -6.26 -17.13 23.03
N LEU A 108 -4.96 -17.34 23.22
CA LEU A 108 -4.34 -17.65 24.51
C LEU A 108 -3.71 -16.35 25.01
N GLY A 109 -4.48 -15.60 25.82
CA GLY A 109 -4.16 -14.22 26.13
C GLY A 109 -4.92 -13.23 25.25
N GLY A 110 -5.05 -12.00 25.72
CA GLY A 110 -5.87 -11.00 25.08
C GLY A 110 -7.37 -11.29 25.21
N GLY A 111 -8.16 -10.79 24.29
CA GLY A 111 -9.61 -10.88 24.26
C GLY A 111 -10.15 -11.64 23.06
N SER A 112 -11.48 -11.69 22.93
CA SER A 112 -12.17 -12.34 21.81
C SER A 112 -12.10 -11.56 20.48
N ASN A 113 -11.45 -10.40 20.42
CA ASN A 113 -11.38 -9.56 19.24
C ASN A 113 -12.76 -9.28 18.60
N GLY A 114 -13.70 -8.80 19.41
CA GLY A 114 -15.07 -8.57 18.96
C GLY A 114 -15.85 -9.85 18.64
N GLY A 115 -15.50 -10.97 19.27
CA GLY A 115 -16.14 -12.28 19.06
C GLY A 115 -15.56 -13.08 17.89
N LEU A 116 -14.48 -12.62 17.25
CA LEU A 116 -13.84 -13.34 16.15
C LEU A 116 -12.98 -14.52 16.61
N TYR A 117 -12.61 -14.55 17.90
CA TYR A 117 -11.82 -15.60 18.54
C TYR A 117 -12.52 -16.16 19.76
N THR A 118 -12.34 -17.45 20.00
CA THR A 118 -12.64 -18.07 21.29
C THR A 118 -11.43 -17.89 22.20
N VAL A 119 -11.64 -17.31 23.37
CA VAL A 119 -10.57 -17.23 24.38
C VAL A 119 -10.42 -18.61 25.01
N TYR A 120 -9.30 -19.26 24.71
CA TYR A 120 -8.99 -20.59 25.22
C TYR A 120 -8.46 -20.49 26.65
N ARG A 121 -9.11 -21.19 27.58
CA ARG A 121 -8.79 -21.19 29.00
C ARG A 121 -8.85 -22.61 29.57
N ASP A 122 -8.09 -22.84 30.61
CA ASP A 122 -8.14 -24.04 31.40
C ASP A 122 -8.36 -23.65 32.86
N PRO A 123 -9.44 -24.12 33.53
CA PRO A 123 -9.70 -23.84 34.94
C PRO A 123 -8.60 -24.33 35.89
N ASP A 124 -7.88 -25.39 35.50
CA ASP A 124 -6.80 -26.00 36.29
C ASP A 124 -5.45 -25.29 36.15
N LEU A 125 -5.34 -24.40 35.20
CA LEU A 125 -4.15 -23.58 35.01
C LEU A 125 -4.43 -22.14 35.48
N GLU A 126 -3.54 -21.55 36.27
CA GLU A 126 -3.61 -20.14 36.67
C GLU A 126 -3.51 -19.23 35.43
N THR A 127 -4.69 -18.94 34.85
CA THR A 127 -4.76 -18.18 33.61
C THR A 127 -5.16 -16.71 33.79
N ARG A 128 -5.25 -16.22 35.05
CA ARG A 128 -5.60 -14.82 35.34
C ARG A 128 -4.62 -13.83 34.72
N GLU A 129 -3.39 -14.18 34.62
CA GLU A 129 -2.30 -13.40 34.08
C GLU A 129 -1.80 -14.01 32.76
N LEU A 130 -2.53 -14.28 31.79
CA LEU A 130 -2.24 -14.85 30.46
C LEU A 130 -0.84 -14.54 29.90
N TRP A 131 0.21 -14.86 30.66
CA TRP A 131 1.64 -14.74 30.32
C TRP A 131 2.48 -15.67 31.20
N GLY A 132 3.73 -15.88 30.83
CA GLY A 132 4.64 -16.74 31.58
C GLY A 132 4.43 -18.24 31.30
N ARG A 133 4.82 -19.08 32.26
CA ARG A 133 4.83 -20.55 32.09
C ARG A 133 3.44 -21.15 31.92
N ALA A 134 2.46 -20.60 32.59
CA ALA A 134 1.09 -21.10 32.50
C ALA A 134 0.49 -20.96 31.09
N GLN A 135 0.81 -19.91 30.39
CA GLN A 135 0.36 -19.71 29.01
C GLN A 135 1.00 -20.72 28.04
N TRP A 136 2.28 -21.05 28.25
CA TRP A 136 2.96 -22.09 27.48
C TRP A 136 2.42 -23.49 27.78
N ALA A 137 2.08 -23.79 29.04
CA ALA A 137 1.41 -25.04 29.43
C ALA A 137 0.01 -25.14 28.78
N LEU A 138 -0.70 -24.02 28.70
CA LEU A 138 -2.00 -23.94 28.02
C LEU A 138 -1.87 -24.22 26.51
N LEU A 139 -0.85 -23.64 25.87
CA LEU A 139 -0.55 -23.94 24.47
C LEU A 139 -0.23 -25.41 24.26
N ARG A 140 0.58 -26.00 25.14
CA ARG A 140 0.92 -27.42 25.07
C ARG A 140 -0.33 -28.29 25.17
N LYS A 141 -1.20 -28.05 26.14
CA LYS A 141 -2.47 -28.75 26.30
C LYS A 141 -3.31 -28.67 25.02
N LEU A 142 -3.43 -27.49 24.42
CA LEU A 142 -4.17 -27.29 23.18
C LEU A 142 -3.59 -28.15 22.05
N VAL A 143 -2.27 -28.17 21.89
CA VAL A 143 -1.60 -28.95 20.85
C VAL A 143 -1.79 -30.45 21.09
N ASP A 144 -1.70 -30.93 22.33
CA ASP A 144 -1.96 -32.33 22.70
C ASP A 144 -3.40 -32.75 22.38
N GLU A 145 -4.40 -31.86 22.57
CA GLU A 145 -5.81 -32.10 22.22
C GLU A 145 -6.04 -32.11 20.70
N ARG A 146 -5.42 -31.19 19.95
CA ARG A 146 -5.66 -30.99 18.53
C ARG A 146 -4.83 -31.92 17.63
N LYS A 147 -3.69 -32.37 18.11
CA LYS A 147 -2.76 -33.31 17.43
C LYS A 147 -2.48 -32.91 15.98
N PRO A 148 -2.00 -31.68 15.72
CA PRO A 148 -1.82 -31.18 14.36
C PRO A 148 -0.79 -32.02 13.61
N ALA A 149 -1.00 -32.22 12.31
CA ALA A 149 -0.03 -32.85 11.44
C ALA A 149 1.18 -31.94 11.16
N THR A 150 0.94 -30.63 11.06
CA THR A 150 1.96 -29.60 10.86
C THR A 150 1.66 -28.42 11.76
N ILE A 151 2.71 -27.76 12.28
CA ILE A 151 2.63 -26.53 13.08
C ILE A 151 3.47 -25.48 12.38
N ALA A 152 2.82 -24.49 11.79
CA ALA A 152 3.50 -23.38 11.14
C ALA A 152 3.87 -22.30 12.17
N LEU A 153 5.10 -21.80 12.08
CA LEU A 153 5.61 -20.68 12.86
C LEU A 153 6.18 -19.62 11.91
N ASP A 154 6.05 -18.36 12.29
CA ASP A 154 6.52 -17.21 11.50
C ASP A 154 8.03 -17.06 11.64
N ILE A 155 8.74 -17.90 10.88
CA ILE A 155 10.19 -17.98 10.77
C ILE A 155 10.55 -18.00 9.28
N SER A 156 11.29 -17.00 8.82
CA SER A 156 11.74 -16.90 7.43
C SER A 156 13.16 -16.35 7.34
N HIS A 157 13.88 -16.74 6.28
CA HIS A 157 15.16 -16.11 5.93
C HIS A 157 15.01 -15.05 4.83
N THR A 158 13.84 -15.01 4.18
CA THR A 158 13.61 -14.18 2.99
C THR A 158 12.57 -13.09 3.23
N HIS A 159 11.49 -13.44 3.93
CA HIS A 159 10.31 -12.58 4.07
C HIS A 159 10.19 -12.05 5.49
N ALA A 160 10.54 -10.76 5.69
CA ALA A 160 10.41 -10.11 7.00
C ALA A 160 8.98 -10.17 7.57
N PHE A 161 7.96 -10.17 6.71
CA PHE A 161 6.56 -10.34 7.13
C PHE A 161 6.23 -11.74 7.68
N SER A 162 7.09 -12.70 7.46
CA SER A 162 6.95 -14.09 7.91
C SER A 162 8.01 -14.50 8.93
N ASP A 163 8.75 -13.53 9.50
CA ASP A 163 9.84 -13.74 10.44
C ASP A 163 9.63 -12.95 11.75
N GLY A 164 8.40 -13.02 12.26
CA GLY A 164 8.01 -12.25 13.45
C GLY A 164 8.26 -12.95 14.78
N LEU A 165 8.52 -14.26 14.79
CA LEU A 165 8.78 -15.00 16.00
C LEU A 165 10.19 -14.71 16.52
N SER A 166 10.29 -13.92 17.61
CA SER A 166 11.60 -13.61 18.20
C SER A 166 12.30 -14.82 18.75
N ALA A 167 13.65 -14.81 18.79
CA ALA A 167 14.45 -15.93 19.25
C ALA A 167 14.07 -16.40 20.66
N GLY A 168 13.87 -15.46 21.60
CA GLY A 168 13.50 -15.81 22.99
C GLY A 168 12.09 -16.39 23.11
N GLU A 169 11.12 -15.96 22.30
CA GLU A 169 9.79 -16.55 22.27
C GLU A 169 9.83 -17.93 21.60
N ARG A 170 10.65 -18.11 20.57
CA ARG A 170 10.86 -19.39 19.90
C ARG A 170 11.41 -20.45 20.85
N GLU A 171 12.45 -20.14 21.63
CA GLU A 171 13.04 -21.06 22.60
C GLU A 171 12.00 -21.55 23.61
N GLN A 172 11.19 -20.64 24.16
CA GLN A 172 10.13 -20.98 25.12
C GLN A 172 9.00 -21.79 24.47
N LEU A 173 8.60 -21.44 23.26
CA LEU A 173 7.57 -22.14 22.51
C LEU A 173 8.04 -23.58 22.18
N GLU A 174 9.26 -23.76 21.65
CA GLU A 174 9.79 -25.08 21.33
C GLU A 174 9.95 -25.95 22.59
N ALA A 175 10.42 -25.37 23.73
CA ALA A 175 10.46 -26.06 25.00
C ALA A 175 9.08 -26.49 25.49
N ALA A 176 8.06 -25.66 25.30
CA ALA A 176 6.68 -25.99 25.65
C ALA A 176 6.10 -27.09 24.76
N LEU A 177 6.35 -27.03 23.47
CA LEU A 177 5.85 -28.02 22.52
C LEU A 177 6.47 -29.40 22.72
N GLY A 178 7.71 -29.49 23.18
CA GLY A 178 8.39 -30.77 23.42
C GLY A 178 8.41 -31.66 22.17
N PRO A 179 7.81 -32.88 22.21
CA PRO A 179 7.86 -33.78 21.07
C PRO A 179 7.15 -33.29 19.81
N TRP A 180 6.27 -32.28 19.94
CA TRP A 180 5.58 -31.66 18.79
C TRP A 180 6.51 -30.78 17.94
N THR A 181 7.72 -30.45 18.42
CA THR A 181 8.72 -29.70 17.63
C THR A 181 9.06 -30.37 16.33
N SER A 182 8.95 -31.72 16.25
CA SER A 182 9.12 -32.47 15.00
C SER A 182 8.07 -32.18 13.91
N ARG A 183 6.98 -31.50 14.27
CA ARG A 183 5.90 -31.07 13.36
C ARG A 183 6.02 -29.61 12.93
N ILE A 184 7.01 -28.87 13.44
CA ILE A 184 7.22 -27.46 13.11
C ILE A 184 7.65 -27.35 11.65
N VAL A 185 6.98 -26.44 10.95
CA VAL A 185 7.33 -25.99 9.61
C VAL A 185 7.41 -24.44 9.62
N ARG A 186 8.22 -23.89 8.73
CA ARG A 186 8.24 -22.44 8.52
C ARG A 186 6.98 -22.01 7.78
N ALA A 187 6.36 -20.92 8.23
CA ALA A 187 5.15 -20.43 7.60
C ALA A 187 5.40 -19.77 6.23
N GLU A 188 6.65 -19.28 5.99
CA GLU A 188 7.16 -18.63 4.77
C GLU A 188 6.13 -17.78 4.01
N GLU A 189 5.35 -18.41 3.10
CA GLU A 189 4.39 -17.72 2.25
C GLU A 189 3.03 -17.45 2.92
N LEU A 190 2.66 -18.16 4.00
CA LEU A 190 1.34 -18.04 4.61
C LEU A 190 1.07 -16.63 5.17
N PRO A 191 1.91 -16.04 6.05
CA PRO A 191 1.71 -14.67 6.52
C PRO A 191 1.84 -13.65 5.39
N LEU A 192 2.79 -13.86 4.47
CA LEU A 192 3.01 -13.00 3.31
C LEU A 192 1.74 -12.89 2.46
N GLU A 193 1.17 -14.01 2.03
CA GLU A 193 -0.05 -14.05 1.22
C GLU A 193 -1.27 -13.55 2.01
N TYR A 194 -1.35 -13.84 3.31
CA TYR A 194 -2.43 -13.32 4.13
C TYR A 194 -2.42 -11.78 4.20
N LEU A 195 -1.24 -11.17 4.31
CA LEU A 195 -1.08 -9.72 4.27
C LEU A 195 -1.34 -9.14 2.87
N GLU A 196 -0.98 -9.87 1.81
CA GLU A 196 -1.09 -9.40 0.43
C GLU A 196 -2.53 -9.41 -0.10
N ILE A 197 -3.32 -10.46 0.23
CA ILE A 197 -4.66 -10.66 -0.32
C ILE A 197 -5.66 -9.68 0.28
N ARG A 198 -6.37 -8.96 -0.57
CA ARG A 198 -7.42 -7.99 -0.24
C ARG A 198 -8.81 -8.60 -0.39
N VAL A 199 -9.77 -8.03 0.31
CA VAL A 199 -11.20 -8.31 0.07
C VAL A 199 -11.83 -7.14 -0.69
N PRO A 200 -12.78 -7.39 -1.61
CA PRO A 200 -13.34 -6.34 -2.48
C PRO A 200 -13.93 -5.14 -1.73
N GLU A 201 -14.41 -5.36 -0.51
CA GLU A 201 -14.98 -4.31 0.35
C GLU A 201 -13.97 -3.25 0.79
N MET A 202 -12.67 -3.52 0.66
CA MET A 202 -11.61 -2.54 0.96
C MET A 202 -11.47 -1.48 -0.14
N VAL A 203 -11.83 -1.82 -1.39
CA VAL A 203 -11.60 -0.98 -2.58
C VAL A 203 -12.24 0.41 -2.49
N PRO A 204 -13.51 0.60 -2.05
CA PRO A 204 -14.11 1.93 -1.96
C PRO A 204 -13.37 2.86 -0.98
N ALA A 205 -12.95 2.34 0.17
CA ALA A 205 -12.18 3.09 1.14
C ALA A 205 -10.79 3.46 0.59
N TYR A 206 -10.12 2.52 -0.06
CA TYR A 206 -8.81 2.75 -0.66
C TYR A 206 -8.86 3.82 -1.76
N ARG A 207 -9.84 3.75 -2.65
CA ARG A 207 -10.07 4.82 -3.65
C ARG A 207 -10.26 6.20 -3.03
N ASN A 208 -10.93 6.25 -1.88
CA ASN A 208 -11.11 7.52 -1.17
C ASN A 208 -9.80 8.04 -0.59
N LEU A 209 -8.94 7.17 -0.02
CA LEU A 209 -7.60 7.55 0.45
C LEU A 209 -6.74 8.07 -0.70
N MET A 210 -6.75 7.39 -1.84
CA MET A 210 -6.06 7.85 -3.05
C MET A 210 -6.52 9.24 -3.50
N ARG A 211 -7.83 9.53 -3.48
CA ARG A 211 -8.34 10.87 -3.80
C ARG A 211 -7.81 11.93 -2.85
N ILE A 212 -7.68 11.60 -1.57
CA ILE A 212 -7.10 12.52 -0.57
C ILE A 212 -5.63 12.79 -0.93
N ALA A 213 -4.83 11.76 -1.19
CA ALA A 213 -3.42 11.89 -1.54
C ALA A 213 -3.24 12.72 -2.83
N HIS A 214 -3.95 12.37 -3.91
CA HIS A 214 -3.90 13.13 -5.18
C HIS A 214 -4.29 14.60 -4.99
N ARG A 215 -5.31 14.88 -4.20
CA ARG A 215 -5.72 16.26 -3.91
C ARG A 215 -4.65 17.03 -3.14
N LEU A 216 -3.99 16.42 -2.17
CA LEU A 216 -2.92 17.08 -1.42
C LEU A 216 -1.73 17.37 -2.33
N MET A 217 -1.31 16.43 -3.18
CA MET A 217 -0.24 16.67 -4.15
C MET A 217 -0.59 17.77 -5.16
N ALA A 218 -1.83 17.80 -5.66
CA ALA A 218 -2.27 18.85 -6.58
C ALA A 218 -2.29 20.24 -5.93
N ARG A 219 -2.59 20.35 -4.62
CA ARG A 219 -2.47 21.58 -3.87
C ARG A 219 -1.02 21.95 -3.58
N ALA A 220 -0.20 20.98 -3.20
CA ALA A 220 1.23 21.16 -2.95
C ALA A 220 1.94 21.74 -4.16
N PHE A 221 1.62 21.25 -5.37
CA PHE A 221 2.17 21.75 -6.63
C PHE A 221 1.27 22.78 -7.30
N SER A 222 0.87 23.79 -6.52
CA SER A 222 0.08 24.94 -6.99
C SER A 222 0.58 26.26 -6.35
N ASN A 223 0.04 27.38 -6.79
CA ASN A 223 0.32 28.69 -6.17
C ASN A 223 -0.32 28.87 -4.79
N GLU A 224 -1.07 27.91 -4.29
CA GLU A 224 -1.49 27.87 -2.88
C GLU A 224 -0.28 27.67 -1.95
N VAL A 225 0.72 26.90 -2.38
CA VAL A 225 1.88 26.51 -1.59
C VAL A 225 3.17 27.11 -2.14
N ILE A 226 3.34 27.05 -3.47
CA ILE A 226 4.60 27.45 -4.11
C ILE A 226 4.53 28.89 -4.61
N THR A 227 5.42 29.74 -4.07
CA THR A 227 5.80 31.02 -4.65
C THR A 227 7.20 30.87 -5.24
N PRO A 228 7.36 30.90 -6.59
CA PRO A 228 8.67 30.74 -7.24
C PRO A 228 9.70 31.74 -6.70
N ALA A 229 10.95 31.32 -6.59
CA ALA A 229 12.09 32.05 -6.04
C ALA A 229 12.00 32.35 -4.51
N LYS A 230 10.99 31.78 -3.80
CA LYS A 230 10.85 31.93 -2.35
C LYS A 230 10.67 30.58 -1.66
N THR A 231 9.68 29.80 -2.08
CA THR A 231 9.35 28.51 -1.48
C THR A 231 10.44 27.49 -1.78
N THR A 232 10.82 26.74 -0.77
CA THR A 232 11.81 25.66 -0.91
C THR A 232 11.13 24.30 -1.02
N THR A 233 11.91 23.28 -1.39
CA THR A 233 11.41 21.88 -1.41
C THR A 233 10.98 21.44 -0.01
N ALA A 234 11.74 21.80 1.03
CA ALA A 234 11.40 21.49 2.41
C ALA A 234 10.10 22.19 2.87
N ASP A 235 9.83 23.44 2.44
CA ASP A 235 8.57 24.12 2.75
C ASP A 235 7.36 23.32 2.23
N VAL A 236 7.46 22.74 1.03
CA VAL A 236 6.40 21.91 0.42
C VAL A 236 6.24 20.58 1.16
N GLU A 237 7.34 19.93 1.51
CA GLU A 237 7.35 18.69 2.31
C GLU A 237 6.67 18.90 3.67
N TRP A 238 7.02 19.96 4.38
CA TRP A 238 6.41 20.31 5.67
C TRP A 238 4.94 20.70 5.54
N TRP A 239 4.55 21.36 4.44
CA TRP A 239 3.16 21.67 4.17
C TRP A 239 2.32 20.40 3.96
N LEU A 240 2.84 19.40 3.23
CA LEU A 240 2.20 18.10 3.05
C LEU A 240 2.02 17.38 4.40
N ARG A 241 3.07 17.31 5.21
CA ARG A 241 3.05 16.70 6.55
C ARG A 241 2.01 17.38 7.46
N GLN A 242 2.01 18.69 7.51
CA GLN A 242 1.03 19.44 8.30
C GLN A 242 -0.40 19.19 7.79
N SER A 243 -0.60 19.15 6.48
CA SER A 243 -1.92 18.89 5.89
C SER A 243 -2.46 17.50 6.22
N VAL A 244 -1.60 16.48 6.26
CA VAL A 244 -1.96 15.13 6.72
C VAL A 244 -2.40 15.16 8.19
N ASN A 245 -1.63 15.83 9.05
CA ASN A 245 -1.95 15.96 10.47
C ASN A 245 -3.27 16.70 10.70
N ASP A 246 -3.52 17.78 9.95
CA ASP A 246 -4.75 18.59 10.06
C ASP A 246 -6.01 17.82 9.63
N LEU A 247 -5.85 16.83 8.75
CA LEU A 247 -6.90 15.89 8.35
C LEU A 247 -7.09 14.72 9.34
N GLY A 248 -6.29 14.66 10.43
CA GLY A 248 -6.31 13.56 11.37
C GLY A 248 -5.82 12.22 10.79
N LEU A 249 -4.99 12.29 9.73
CA LEU A 249 -4.37 11.15 9.08
C LEU A 249 -2.94 10.96 9.60
N LYS A 250 -2.27 9.91 9.09
CA LYS A 250 -0.85 9.67 9.34
C LYS A 250 -0.11 9.58 8.01
N GLU A 251 1.11 10.06 7.98
CA GLU A 251 2.09 9.69 6.96
C GLU A 251 2.72 8.34 7.36
N TRP A 252 3.14 7.53 6.40
CA TRP A 252 3.89 6.32 6.70
C TRP A 252 5.38 6.46 6.35
N PHE A 253 5.72 7.48 5.58
CA PHE A 253 7.08 7.98 5.36
C PHE A 253 7.06 9.51 5.21
N ALA A 254 8.20 10.15 5.40
CA ALA A 254 8.33 11.58 5.18
C ALA A 254 8.27 11.87 3.66
N PRO A 255 7.33 12.70 3.18
CA PRO A 255 7.25 13.02 1.75
C PRO A 255 8.54 13.66 1.26
N THR A 256 8.85 13.46 -0.02
CA THR A 256 10.02 14.07 -0.64
C THR A 256 9.62 14.91 -1.85
N VAL A 257 10.28 16.06 -2.01
CA VAL A 257 10.11 16.93 -3.17
C VAL A 257 11.46 17.15 -3.83
N ASP A 258 11.55 16.77 -5.11
CA ASP A 258 12.75 16.90 -5.91
C ASP A 258 12.59 17.92 -7.03
N VAL A 259 13.71 18.51 -7.42
CA VAL A 259 13.81 19.48 -8.52
C VAL A 259 14.80 18.99 -9.55
N GLN A 260 14.38 18.94 -10.80
CA GLN A 260 15.29 18.88 -11.94
C GLN A 260 15.23 20.24 -12.68
N ARG A 261 16.41 20.82 -12.96
CA ARG A 261 16.54 22.15 -13.54
C ARG A 261 17.43 22.11 -14.77
N ARG A 262 17.06 22.87 -15.80
CA ARG A 262 17.89 23.02 -16.99
C ARG A 262 19.30 23.47 -16.62
N GLY A 263 20.32 22.78 -17.16
CA GLY A 263 21.74 23.07 -16.93
C GLY A 263 22.30 22.60 -15.59
N ALA A 264 21.45 22.09 -14.67
CA ALA A 264 21.89 21.49 -13.42
C ALA A 264 22.17 20.00 -13.55
N LYS A 265 23.13 19.49 -12.78
CA LYS A 265 23.34 18.03 -12.70
C LYS A 265 22.15 17.36 -12.02
N PRO A 266 21.70 16.20 -12.51
CA PRO A 266 20.69 15.41 -11.82
C PRO A 266 21.15 15.08 -10.40
N ARG A 267 20.23 15.18 -9.43
CA ARG A 267 20.49 14.78 -8.03
C ARG A 267 20.37 13.26 -7.89
N ALA A 268 21.00 12.71 -6.88
CA ALA A 268 20.86 11.29 -6.57
C ALA A 268 19.42 10.96 -6.19
N ILE A 269 18.94 9.77 -6.56
CA ILE A 269 17.60 9.27 -6.19
C ILE A 269 17.52 9.03 -4.69
N VAL A 270 18.64 8.59 -4.08
CA VAL A 270 18.74 8.24 -2.66
C VAL A 270 19.91 9.01 -2.02
N GLY A 271 19.73 9.47 -0.80
CA GLY A 271 20.74 10.18 -0.02
C GLY A 271 20.23 11.53 0.53
N GLU A 272 21.09 12.30 1.18
CA GLU A 272 20.74 13.64 1.67
C GLU A 272 20.35 14.54 0.48
N ARG A 273 19.08 14.92 0.48
CA ARG A 273 18.51 15.88 -0.46
C ARG A 273 18.55 17.23 0.22
N GLY A 274 19.53 18.06 -0.08
CA GLY A 274 19.56 19.42 0.45
C GLY A 274 18.33 20.20 0.01
N ASP A 275 17.90 21.16 0.83
CA ASP A 275 16.80 22.07 0.53
C ASP A 275 17.10 22.93 -0.72
N VAL A 276 16.12 23.11 -1.60
CA VAL A 276 16.27 23.82 -2.86
C VAL A 276 15.16 24.85 -3.03
N VAL A 277 15.52 26.09 -3.26
CA VAL A 277 14.56 27.13 -3.65
C VAL A 277 14.01 26.84 -5.05
N ILE A 278 12.72 26.64 -5.14
CA ILE A 278 11.98 26.33 -6.38
C ILE A 278 11.96 27.57 -7.28
N GLN A 279 12.31 27.39 -8.56
CA GLN A 279 12.43 28.47 -9.55
C GLN A 279 11.49 28.25 -10.74
N ARG A 280 11.22 29.32 -11.46
CA ARG A 280 10.53 29.21 -12.76
C ARG A 280 11.32 28.36 -13.73
N GLY A 281 10.65 27.42 -14.39
CA GLY A 281 11.23 26.45 -15.31
C GLY A 281 11.70 25.15 -14.65
N ASP A 282 11.51 24.98 -13.35
CA ASP A 282 11.82 23.73 -12.67
C ASP A 282 10.80 22.63 -12.97
N HIS A 283 11.29 21.44 -13.23
CA HIS A 283 10.54 20.20 -13.16
C HIS A 283 10.54 19.73 -11.72
N LEU A 284 9.35 19.56 -11.15
CA LEU A 284 9.12 19.10 -9.79
C LEU A 284 8.69 17.63 -9.78
N HIS A 285 9.08 16.92 -8.75
CA HIS A 285 8.62 15.58 -8.45
C HIS A 285 8.27 15.51 -6.97
N VAL A 286 7.16 14.87 -6.63
CA VAL A 286 6.76 14.58 -5.26
C VAL A 286 6.53 13.09 -5.11
N ASP A 287 6.99 12.55 -3.98
CA ASP A 287 6.73 11.21 -3.51
C ASP A 287 6.00 11.32 -2.16
N PHE A 288 4.79 10.77 -2.09
CA PHE A 288 3.87 11.04 -0.99
C PHE A 288 2.91 9.89 -0.71
N GLY A 289 2.86 9.48 0.57
CA GLY A 289 1.96 8.44 1.04
C GLY A 289 1.26 8.77 2.36
N ILE A 290 0.00 8.37 2.47
CA ILE A 290 -0.81 8.54 3.69
C ILE A 290 -1.28 7.18 4.20
N HIS A 291 -1.57 7.13 5.51
CA HIS A 291 -2.07 5.93 6.17
C HIS A 291 -3.37 6.23 6.92
N ALA A 292 -4.43 5.47 6.61
CA ALA A 292 -5.68 5.45 7.35
C ALA A 292 -6.42 4.12 7.15
N LEU A 293 -7.33 3.79 8.04
CA LEU A 293 -8.11 2.53 8.02
C LEU A 293 -7.22 1.27 7.99
N GLY A 294 -5.95 1.35 8.42
CA GLY A 294 -5.00 0.26 8.30
C GLY A 294 -4.49 0.03 6.88
N LEU A 295 -4.62 1.01 6.00
CA LEU A 295 -4.16 0.98 4.61
C LEU A 295 -3.21 2.14 4.33
N ALA A 296 -2.16 1.87 3.59
CA ALA A 296 -1.19 2.86 3.11
C ALA A 296 -1.41 3.14 1.62
N THR A 297 -1.20 4.40 1.20
CA THR A 297 -1.06 4.79 -0.21
C THR A 297 0.37 5.18 -0.49
N ASP A 298 0.80 5.07 -1.74
CA ASP A 298 2.10 5.49 -2.22
C ASP A 298 1.97 6.04 -3.64
N THR A 299 2.36 7.30 -3.85
CA THR A 299 2.07 7.96 -5.13
C THR A 299 3.13 8.99 -5.47
N GLN A 300 3.60 8.97 -6.72
CA GLN A 300 4.53 9.97 -7.23
C GLN A 300 3.92 10.72 -8.40
N HIS A 301 3.90 12.05 -8.28
CA HIS A 301 3.44 12.95 -9.31
C HIS A 301 4.50 13.97 -9.69
N VAL A 302 4.38 14.52 -10.91
CA VAL A 302 5.26 15.56 -11.41
C VAL A 302 4.55 16.90 -11.59
N GLY A 303 5.30 17.97 -11.36
CA GLY A 303 4.87 19.35 -11.55
C GLY A 303 5.85 20.14 -12.40
N TYR A 304 5.41 21.29 -12.87
CA TYR A 304 6.25 22.24 -13.61
C TYR A 304 5.94 23.68 -13.17
N VAL A 305 7.00 24.43 -12.91
CA VAL A 305 6.89 25.86 -12.60
C VAL A 305 6.98 26.67 -13.87
N LEU A 306 5.86 27.24 -14.31
CA LEU A 306 5.76 27.98 -15.57
C LEU A 306 6.74 29.17 -15.59
N ARG A 307 7.42 29.36 -16.72
CA ARG A 307 8.12 30.60 -17.04
C ARG A 307 7.13 31.65 -17.51
N ASP A 308 7.57 32.88 -17.54
CA ASP A 308 6.73 33.98 -18.03
C ASP A 308 6.28 33.73 -19.48
N GLY A 309 4.97 33.81 -19.71
CA GLY A 309 4.36 33.56 -21.02
C GLY A 309 4.05 32.09 -21.34
N GLU A 310 4.49 31.13 -20.51
CA GLU A 310 4.13 29.73 -20.68
C GLU A 310 2.74 29.42 -20.12
N THR A 311 2.01 28.52 -20.79
CA THR A 311 0.68 28.05 -20.36
C THR A 311 0.67 26.57 -20.04
N ASP A 312 1.74 25.84 -20.34
CA ASP A 312 1.91 24.41 -20.11
C ASP A 312 3.41 24.08 -19.99
N ALA A 313 3.73 22.88 -19.51
CA ALA A 313 5.09 22.37 -19.51
C ALA A 313 5.65 22.24 -20.95
N PRO A 314 6.97 22.41 -21.16
CA PRO A 314 7.61 22.19 -22.46
C PRO A 314 7.28 20.83 -23.07
N ALA A 315 7.24 20.75 -24.40
CA ALA A 315 6.86 19.53 -25.11
C ALA A 315 7.77 18.33 -24.76
N GLY A 316 9.07 18.57 -24.54
CA GLY A 316 10.01 17.54 -24.12
C GLY A 316 9.69 16.97 -22.72
N LEU A 317 9.26 17.81 -21.77
CA LEU A 317 8.85 17.37 -20.45
C LEU A 317 7.53 16.59 -20.52
N ARG A 318 6.53 17.05 -21.29
CA ARG A 318 5.29 16.30 -21.51
C ARG A 318 5.58 14.91 -22.09
N ARG A 319 6.50 14.81 -23.06
CA ARG A 319 6.95 13.53 -23.61
C ARG A 319 7.65 12.66 -22.57
N ALA A 320 8.37 13.25 -21.59
CA ALA A 320 8.96 12.49 -20.49
C ALA A 320 7.89 11.82 -19.62
N LEU A 321 6.81 12.53 -19.28
CA LEU A 321 5.66 11.97 -18.59
C LEU A 321 4.96 10.89 -19.42
N ASP A 322 4.74 11.13 -20.73
CA ASP A 322 4.14 10.14 -21.64
C ASP A 322 4.97 8.85 -21.71
N ASN A 323 6.31 8.95 -21.68
CA ASN A 323 7.21 7.80 -21.68
C ASN A 323 7.08 6.99 -20.38
N SER A 324 6.96 7.64 -19.22
CA SER A 324 6.71 6.95 -17.95
C SER A 324 5.34 6.28 -17.95
N ASN A 325 4.31 6.97 -18.40
CA ASN A 325 2.98 6.40 -18.58
C ASN A 325 2.97 5.19 -19.52
N ARG A 326 3.73 5.27 -20.63
CA ARG A 326 3.89 4.12 -21.53
C ARG A 326 4.59 2.95 -20.85
N LEU A 327 5.60 3.22 -20.01
CA LEU A 327 6.30 2.19 -19.26
C LEU A 327 5.35 1.51 -18.23
N GLN A 328 4.50 2.30 -17.55
CA GLN A 328 3.46 1.75 -16.69
C GLN A 328 2.49 0.83 -17.46
N ASP A 329 2.05 1.21 -18.66
CA ASP A 329 1.20 0.35 -19.50
C ASP A 329 1.90 -0.96 -19.83
N LEU A 330 3.18 -0.92 -20.21
CA LEU A 330 3.97 -2.11 -20.51
C LEU A 330 4.09 -3.05 -19.29
N LEU A 331 4.18 -2.50 -18.09
CA LEU A 331 4.21 -3.29 -16.86
C LEU A 331 2.83 -3.92 -16.57
N LEU A 332 1.75 -3.14 -16.64
CA LEU A 332 0.39 -3.65 -16.40
C LEU A 332 0.00 -4.76 -17.37
N GLU A 333 0.40 -4.67 -18.62
CA GLU A 333 0.19 -5.74 -19.62
C GLU A 333 0.81 -7.07 -19.18
N ARG A 334 1.85 -7.05 -18.36
CA ARG A 334 2.64 -8.21 -17.92
C ARG A 334 2.32 -8.67 -16.51
N LEU A 335 1.71 -7.82 -15.72
CA LEU A 335 1.30 -8.12 -14.35
C LEU A 335 0.11 -9.08 -14.38
N ARG A 336 0.38 -10.38 -14.17
CA ARG A 336 -0.62 -11.47 -14.26
C ARG A 336 -0.41 -12.46 -13.13
N PRO A 337 -1.49 -13.00 -12.53
CA PRO A 337 -1.38 -14.04 -11.52
C PRO A 337 -0.57 -15.26 -12.01
N GLY A 338 0.21 -15.82 -11.10
CA GLY A 338 1.05 -16.99 -11.34
C GLY A 338 2.45 -16.70 -11.87
N ARG A 339 2.70 -15.48 -12.35
CA ARG A 339 4.04 -15.01 -12.74
C ARG A 339 4.80 -14.52 -11.51
N THR A 340 6.11 -14.71 -11.51
CA THR A 340 6.96 -14.10 -10.47
C THR A 340 7.23 -12.62 -10.76
N GLY A 341 7.58 -11.86 -9.72
CA GLY A 341 8.00 -10.46 -9.88
C GLY A 341 9.17 -10.31 -10.84
N ASN A 342 10.15 -11.23 -10.77
CA ASN A 342 11.32 -11.25 -11.65
C ASN A 342 10.96 -11.51 -13.11
N GLU A 343 10.00 -12.39 -13.41
CA GLU A 343 9.50 -12.59 -14.78
C GLU A 343 8.78 -11.37 -15.32
N VAL A 344 7.97 -10.70 -14.48
CA VAL A 344 7.28 -9.45 -14.87
C VAL A 344 8.31 -8.36 -15.15
N LEU A 345 9.34 -8.20 -14.30
CA LEU A 345 10.43 -7.25 -14.49
C LEU A 345 11.16 -7.46 -15.82
N ALA A 346 11.67 -8.68 -16.05
CA ALA A 346 12.45 -9.01 -17.23
C ALA A 346 11.69 -8.71 -18.54
N ASP A 347 10.42 -9.13 -18.60
CA ASP A 347 9.58 -8.91 -19.78
C ASP A 347 9.20 -7.43 -19.97
N THR A 348 9.02 -6.70 -18.84
CA THR A 348 8.75 -5.24 -18.90
C THR A 348 9.94 -4.49 -19.45
N LEU A 349 11.15 -4.76 -18.95
CA LEU A 349 12.38 -4.13 -19.42
C LEU A 349 12.70 -4.47 -20.88
N ALA A 350 12.45 -5.73 -21.29
CA ALA A 350 12.61 -6.12 -22.70
C ALA A 350 11.64 -5.37 -23.62
N ALA A 351 10.39 -5.19 -23.19
CA ALA A 351 9.40 -4.43 -23.94
C ALA A 351 9.72 -2.92 -23.96
N ALA A 352 10.16 -2.36 -22.87
CA ALA A 352 10.61 -0.96 -22.77
C ALA A 352 11.77 -0.70 -23.73
N LYS A 353 12.78 -1.56 -23.75
CA LYS A 353 13.91 -1.48 -24.69
C LYS A 353 13.44 -1.52 -26.15
N LYS A 354 12.49 -2.44 -26.47
CA LYS A 354 11.91 -2.52 -27.83
C LYS A 354 11.12 -1.26 -28.20
N ALA A 355 10.50 -0.61 -27.22
CA ALA A 355 9.80 0.67 -27.40
C ALA A 355 10.73 1.90 -27.42
N GLY A 356 12.04 1.72 -27.28
CA GLY A 356 13.03 2.81 -27.24
C GLY A 356 13.03 3.60 -25.93
N LEU A 357 12.51 3.04 -24.84
CA LEU A 357 12.49 3.67 -23.53
C LEU A 357 13.74 3.30 -22.72
N THR A 358 14.32 4.28 -22.04
CA THR A 358 15.31 4.05 -20.98
C THR A 358 14.56 3.97 -19.67
N ALA A 359 14.46 2.76 -19.10
CA ALA A 359 13.54 2.42 -18.03
C ALA A 359 14.27 1.93 -16.78
N THR A 360 13.75 2.30 -15.61
CA THR A 360 14.03 1.68 -14.32
C THR A 360 12.70 1.29 -13.67
N VAL A 361 12.55 0.05 -13.19
CA VAL A 361 11.31 -0.48 -12.61
C VAL A 361 11.60 -0.92 -11.19
N TYR A 362 10.80 -0.45 -10.22
CA TYR A 362 10.95 -0.78 -8.80
C TYR A 362 9.60 -0.86 -8.08
N THR A 363 8.63 -1.42 -8.79
CA THR A 363 7.24 -1.67 -8.39
C THR A 363 7.12 -2.65 -7.23
N HIS A 364 6.25 -2.36 -6.29
CA HIS A 364 6.05 -3.17 -5.09
C HIS A 364 4.56 -3.39 -4.76
N PRO A 365 4.21 -4.42 -3.99
CA PRO A 365 2.87 -4.57 -3.41
C PRO A 365 2.57 -3.45 -2.41
N ILE A 366 1.27 -3.13 -2.26
CA ILE A 366 0.79 -2.11 -1.31
C ILE A 366 -0.50 -2.55 -0.63
N GLY A 367 -0.79 -2.00 0.52
CA GLY A 367 -2.03 -2.26 1.26
C GLY A 367 -1.92 -2.02 2.75
N ASP A 368 -1.83 -3.06 3.58
CA ASP A 368 -1.67 -2.93 5.04
C ASP A 368 -0.35 -2.20 5.39
N HIS A 369 0.63 -2.30 4.50
CA HIS A 369 1.91 -1.61 4.56
C HIS A 369 2.17 -0.92 3.22
N GLY A 370 2.90 0.19 3.22
CA GLY A 370 3.29 0.90 2.00
C GLY A 370 4.20 0.05 1.12
N HIS A 371 5.38 -0.34 1.60
CA HIS A 371 6.15 -1.43 1.00
C HIS A 371 5.54 -2.76 1.44
N GLY A 372 4.50 -3.20 0.75
CA GLY A 372 3.64 -4.28 1.16
C GLY A 372 4.23 -5.69 1.04
N ALA A 373 3.48 -6.66 1.55
CA ALA A 373 3.76 -8.08 1.38
C ALA A 373 3.45 -8.50 -0.06
N GLY A 374 4.27 -9.40 -0.61
CA GLY A 374 4.14 -9.95 -1.97
C GLY A 374 5.39 -9.78 -2.82
N PRO A 375 5.29 -10.02 -4.15
CA PRO A 375 6.44 -10.01 -5.06
C PRO A 375 6.96 -8.59 -5.33
N LEU A 376 8.28 -8.39 -5.23
CA LEU A 376 8.95 -7.20 -5.77
C LEU A 376 9.17 -7.34 -7.28
N ILE A 377 8.96 -6.26 -8.01
CA ILE A 377 9.19 -6.19 -9.45
C ILE A 377 10.33 -5.18 -9.70
N GLY A 378 11.56 -5.64 -9.48
CA GLY A 378 12.76 -4.81 -9.47
C GLY A 378 12.95 -4.03 -8.17
N LEU A 379 14.11 -3.39 -8.07
CA LEU A 379 14.46 -2.33 -7.13
C LEU A 379 15.24 -1.29 -7.92
N TRP A 380 15.26 -0.05 -7.44
CA TRP A 380 15.95 1.05 -8.16
C TRP A 380 17.40 0.72 -8.52
N ASP A 381 18.08 -0.15 -7.73
CA ASP A 381 19.45 -0.62 -7.90
C ASP A 381 19.57 -2.10 -8.35
N ARG A 382 18.44 -2.78 -8.63
CA ARG A 382 18.37 -4.21 -9.00
C ARG A 382 17.43 -4.43 -10.16
N GLN A 383 17.94 -4.19 -11.38
CA GLN A 383 17.17 -4.35 -12.61
C GLN A 383 17.34 -5.73 -13.28
N GLU A 384 18.27 -6.53 -12.79
CA GLU A 384 18.50 -7.93 -13.20
C GLU A 384 17.60 -8.95 -12.48
N GLY A 385 16.90 -8.51 -11.43
CA GLY A 385 16.04 -9.33 -10.59
C GLY A 385 16.34 -9.19 -9.11
N VAL A 386 15.35 -9.54 -8.28
CA VAL A 386 15.41 -9.48 -6.82
C VAL A 386 15.33 -10.90 -6.27
N PRO A 387 16.46 -11.50 -5.85
CA PRO A 387 16.45 -12.87 -5.32
C PRO A 387 15.53 -13.00 -4.10
N GLY A 388 14.78 -14.09 -4.04
CA GLY A 388 13.82 -14.38 -2.97
C GLY A 388 12.53 -13.56 -3.10
N ARG A 389 12.54 -12.27 -2.83
CA ARG A 389 11.33 -11.43 -2.88
C ARG A 389 10.75 -11.27 -4.29
N GLY A 390 11.59 -11.21 -5.32
CA GLY A 390 11.14 -11.18 -6.70
C GLY A 390 10.71 -12.56 -7.24
N ASP A 391 11.04 -13.65 -6.55
CA ASP A 391 10.66 -15.03 -6.94
C ASP A 391 9.24 -15.40 -6.47
N VAL A 392 8.63 -14.55 -5.62
CA VAL A 392 7.23 -14.68 -5.21
C VAL A 392 6.31 -14.47 -6.40
N LYS A 393 5.22 -15.23 -6.44
CA LYS A 393 4.21 -15.14 -7.51
C LYS A 393 3.18 -14.06 -7.23
N VAL A 394 2.82 -13.33 -8.26
CA VAL A 394 1.65 -12.45 -8.28
C VAL A 394 0.39 -13.25 -8.03
N LEU A 395 -0.45 -12.80 -7.12
CA LEU A 395 -1.73 -13.40 -6.78
C LEU A 395 -2.91 -12.54 -7.27
N PRO A 396 -4.10 -13.13 -7.50
CA PRO A 396 -5.33 -12.36 -7.64
C PRO A 396 -5.71 -11.69 -6.31
N SER A 397 -6.56 -10.69 -6.37
CA SER A 397 -6.99 -9.90 -5.20
C SER A 397 -5.85 -9.18 -4.47
N THR A 398 -4.87 -8.66 -5.22
CA THR A 398 -3.70 -7.95 -4.69
C THR A 398 -3.57 -6.56 -5.28
N TRP A 399 -2.88 -5.67 -4.59
CA TRP A 399 -2.63 -4.30 -5.02
C TRP A 399 -1.13 -4.02 -5.14
N PHE A 400 -0.79 -3.18 -6.10
CA PHE A 400 0.59 -2.79 -6.38
C PHE A 400 0.69 -1.27 -6.53
N SER A 401 1.73 -0.71 -5.98
CA SER A 401 2.21 0.61 -6.39
C SER A 401 3.10 0.43 -7.61
N ILE A 402 2.65 0.95 -8.75
CA ILE A 402 3.33 0.83 -10.04
C ILE A 402 4.37 1.93 -10.12
N GLU A 403 5.46 1.71 -9.42
CA GLU A 403 6.56 2.63 -9.26
C GLU A 403 7.65 2.34 -10.28
N LEU A 404 8.05 3.37 -11.05
CA LEU A 404 9.04 3.26 -12.10
C LEU A 404 9.47 4.65 -12.62
N GLU A 405 10.54 4.71 -13.39
CA GLU A 405 10.93 5.93 -14.08
C GLU A 405 11.34 5.68 -15.54
N ALA A 406 11.04 6.65 -16.38
CA ALA A 406 11.60 6.73 -17.73
C ALA A 406 12.52 7.95 -17.85
N THR A 407 13.74 7.72 -18.37
CA THR A 407 14.68 8.80 -18.67
C THR A 407 14.49 9.26 -20.11
N THR A 408 14.26 10.56 -20.30
CA THR A 408 13.94 11.14 -21.61
C THR A 408 14.81 12.36 -21.89
N PRO A 409 15.51 12.44 -23.03
CA PRO A 409 16.18 13.68 -23.47
C PRO A 409 15.14 14.77 -23.78
N VAL A 410 15.33 15.96 -23.21
CA VAL A 410 14.46 17.12 -23.39
C VAL A 410 15.12 18.15 -24.32
N PRO A 411 14.65 18.32 -25.55
CA PRO A 411 15.26 19.25 -26.51
C PRO A 411 15.32 20.69 -26.03
N GLU A 412 14.26 21.16 -25.32
CA GLU A 412 14.19 22.50 -24.76
C GLU A 412 15.20 22.73 -23.62
N TRP A 413 15.84 21.66 -23.16
CA TRP A 413 16.90 21.66 -22.16
C TRP A 413 18.25 21.22 -22.79
N ASP A 414 18.46 21.55 -24.08
CA ASP A 414 19.67 21.21 -24.82
C ASP A 414 19.98 19.70 -24.84
N GLY A 415 18.94 18.88 -24.85
CA GLY A 415 19.06 17.42 -24.82
C GLY A 415 19.37 16.83 -23.44
N GLN A 416 19.33 17.64 -22.38
CA GLN A 416 19.49 17.14 -21.00
C GLN A 416 18.48 16.01 -20.72
N ALA A 417 18.98 14.92 -20.17
CA ALA A 417 18.14 13.80 -19.75
C ALA A 417 17.32 14.18 -18.49
N VAL A 418 16.02 14.00 -18.57
CA VAL A 418 15.09 14.17 -17.44
C VAL A 418 14.55 12.82 -17.03
N ARG A 419 14.63 12.52 -15.75
CA ARG A 419 13.99 11.36 -15.12
C ARG A 419 12.56 11.73 -14.74
N SER A 420 11.59 11.07 -15.33
CA SER A 420 10.18 11.21 -14.97
C SER A 420 9.78 9.96 -14.17
N ALA A 421 9.88 10.05 -12.86
CA ALA A 421 9.38 9.03 -11.97
C ALA A 421 7.86 9.20 -11.80
N GLN A 422 7.15 8.09 -11.78
CA GLN A 422 5.70 8.00 -11.61
C GLN A 422 5.36 6.81 -10.75
N GLU A 423 4.38 7.00 -9.90
CA GLU A 423 3.86 5.94 -9.04
C GLU A 423 2.36 6.09 -8.89
N GLU A 424 1.64 5.02 -9.22
CA GLU A 424 0.19 4.95 -9.12
C GLU A 424 -0.26 3.54 -8.75
N GLU A 425 -1.32 3.45 -7.98
CA GLU A 425 -1.79 2.15 -7.54
C GLU A 425 -2.67 1.46 -8.56
N ALA A 426 -2.33 0.21 -8.80
CA ALA A 426 -3.11 -0.75 -9.57
C ALA A 426 -3.61 -1.89 -8.69
N MET A 427 -4.74 -2.47 -9.07
CA MET A 427 -5.33 -3.63 -8.40
C MET A 427 -5.56 -4.77 -9.36
N LEU A 428 -5.32 -5.99 -8.90
CA LEU A 428 -5.81 -7.20 -9.52
C LEU A 428 -7.09 -7.62 -8.79
N ASP A 429 -8.15 -7.86 -9.53
CA ASP A 429 -9.40 -8.39 -8.97
C ASP A 429 -9.31 -9.92 -8.73
N GLU A 430 -10.40 -10.52 -8.27
CA GLU A 430 -10.48 -11.97 -8.02
C GLU A 430 -10.25 -12.81 -9.27
N SER A 431 -10.51 -12.27 -10.47
CA SER A 431 -10.22 -12.92 -11.75
C SER A 431 -8.78 -12.70 -12.22
N GLY A 432 -8.00 -11.88 -11.52
CA GLY A 432 -6.65 -11.47 -11.91
C GLY A 432 -6.62 -10.38 -12.99
N LYS A 433 -7.74 -9.71 -13.25
CA LYS A 433 -7.79 -8.57 -14.17
C LYS A 433 -7.18 -7.34 -13.48
N VAL A 434 -6.21 -6.73 -14.15
CA VAL A 434 -5.53 -5.52 -13.67
C VAL A 434 -6.32 -4.27 -14.06
N SER A 435 -6.41 -3.31 -13.14
CA SER A 435 -6.96 -1.97 -13.37
C SER A 435 -6.33 -0.97 -12.41
N TRP A 436 -6.30 0.31 -12.81
CA TRP A 436 -5.93 1.39 -11.90
C TRP A 436 -6.96 1.56 -10.78
N VAL A 437 -6.49 1.90 -9.58
CA VAL A 437 -7.38 2.26 -8.46
C VAL A 437 -8.09 3.58 -8.74
N LEU A 438 -7.33 4.58 -9.20
CA LEU A 438 -7.82 5.85 -9.75
C LEU A 438 -7.20 6.10 -11.13
N GLU A 439 -7.62 7.17 -11.80
CA GLU A 439 -6.95 7.64 -13.01
C GLU A 439 -5.55 8.16 -12.65
N ARG A 440 -4.53 7.67 -13.36
CA ARG A 440 -3.16 8.10 -13.18
C ARG A 440 -2.92 9.54 -13.69
N GLN A 441 -1.81 10.12 -13.28
CA GLN A 441 -1.40 11.41 -13.78
C GLN A 441 -1.06 11.36 -15.28
N THR A 442 -1.70 12.20 -16.11
CA THR A 442 -1.43 12.34 -17.55
C THR A 442 -1.04 13.75 -17.97
N LYS A 443 -1.05 14.70 -17.03
CA LYS A 443 -0.70 16.11 -17.24
C LYS A 443 0.12 16.62 -16.07
N TYR A 444 1.03 17.52 -16.36
CA TYR A 444 1.78 18.20 -15.31
C TYR A 444 0.86 19.00 -14.37
N LEU A 445 1.15 18.99 -13.08
CA LEU A 445 0.65 19.97 -12.15
C LEU A 445 1.41 21.29 -12.41
N LEU A 446 0.68 22.39 -12.59
CA LEU A 446 1.29 23.66 -13.05
C LEU A 446 1.30 24.69 -11.93
N VAL A 447 2.48 25.22 -11.61
CA VAL A 447 2.69 26.37 -10.74
C VAL A 447 2.90 27.60 -11.63
N LYS A 448 2.13 28.68 -11.39
CA LYS A 448 2.14 29.91 -12.20
C LYS A 448 3.12 30.95 -11.64
#